data_3c73eff31ba1eb15aab75af924e7c04f
#
_entry.id   3c73eff31ba1eb15aab75af924e7c04f
#
_cell.length_a   1.000
_cell.length_b   1.000
_cell.length_c   1.000
_cell.angle_alpha   90.00
_cell.angle_beta   90.00
_cell.angle_gamma   90.00
#
_symmetry.space_group_name_H-M   'P 1'
#
loop_
_entity.id
_entity.type
_entity.pdbx_description
1 polymer ?
#
loop_
_entity_poly.entity_id
_entity_poly.type
_entity_poly.pdbx_seq_one_letter_code
_entity_poly.pdbx_strand_id
1 'polypeptide(L)'
;MTDATLPPSPLIWAYVDDWAEEPPELAAARRRAQDMGAPVPSKAVGALLRSLVAAVRAHGVVEVGSGTGVTGGWILDGLPSAGTLTTVDPDSALQTAARDTFTRMGVSHTRVRTIAGSPREVLPRLTDAAYDVVVIGPGTDTEGEEGHLLLNEAHRLLSPGGSLVITPVFGSDGLLSSRHDMVQHLRDDPEWAATIMTIGEGVVLAAHRDHAQPLPD
;
A
#
# COMPACT_ATOMS: atom_id res chain seq x y z
N MET A 1 -29.63 3.50 -22.43
CA MET A 1 -29.00 2.18 -22.64
C MET A 1 -27.55 2.32 -22.11
N THR A 2 -27.35 1.97 -20.86
CA THR A 2 -26.01 1.90 -20.29
C THR A 2 -25.34 0.67 -20.89
N ASP A 3 -24.36 0.92 -21.74
CA ASP A 3 -23.45 -0.11 -22.25
C ASP A 3 -22.68 -0.62 -21.02
N ALA A 4 -23.16 -1.70 -20.43
CA ALA A 4 -22.49 -2.35 -19.31
C ALA A 4 -21.21 -3.00 -19.88
N THR A 5 -20.11 -2.28 -19.82
CA THR A 5 -18.79 -2.88 -20.05
C THR A 5 -18.65 -4.06 -19.11
N LEU A 6 -18.56 -5.26 -19.70
CA LEU A 6 -18.33 -6.48 -18.94
C LEU A 6 -17.05 -6.31 -18.09
N PRO A 7 -17.05 -6.83 -16.87
CA PRO A 7 -15.82 -6.80 -16.06
C PRO A 7 -14.69 -7.48 -16.84
N PRO A 8 -13.43 -7.05 -16.63
CA PRO A 8 -12.28 -7.67 -17.29
C PRO A 8 -12.31 -9.19 -17.11
N SER A 9 -12.09 -9.91 -18.19
CA SER A 9 -12.07 -11.37 -18.11
C SER A 9 -10.87 -11.85 -17.27
N PRO A 10 -10.92 -13.05 -16.66
CA PRO A 10 -9.78 -13.63 -15.95
C PRO A 10 -8.48 -13.66 -16.79
N LEU A 11 -8.61 -13.74 -18.11
CA LEU A 11 -7.48 -13.68 -19.04
C LEU A 11 -6.81 -12.31 -19.07
N ILE A 12 -7.59 -11.23 -18.95
CA ILE A 12 -7.03 -9.87 -18.88
C ILE A 12 -6.27 -9.70 -17.57
N TRP A 13 -6.82 -10.16 -16.45
CA TRP A 13 -6.13 -10.10 -15.16
C TRP A 13 -4.83 -10.90 -15.16
N ALA A 14 -4.85 -12.11 -15.68
CA ALA A 14 -3.65 -12.93 -15.83
C ALA A 14 -2.59 -12.22 -16.69
N TYR A 15 -2.99 -11.63 -17.81
CA TYR A 15 -2.09 -10.88 -18.68
C TYR A 15 -1.46 -9.68 -17.96
N VAL A 16 -2.26 -8.90 -17.23
CA VAL A 16 -1.76 -7.70 -16.49
C VAL A 16 -0.79 -8.13 -15.38
N ASP A 17 -1.08 -9.23 -14.68
CA ASP A 17 -0.19 -9.75 -13.63
C ASP A 17 1.11 -10.32 -14.23
N ASP A 18 1.05 -11.00 -15.36
CA ASP A 18 2.23 -11.52 -16.06
C ASP A 18 3.08 -10.42 -16.72
N TRP A 19 2.45 -9.32 -17.14
CA TRP A 19 3.16 -8.16 -17.69
C TRP A 19 4.09 -7.50 -16.67
N ALA A 20 3.76 -7.57 -15.37
CA ALA A 20 4.59 -7.04 -14.30
C ALA A 20 5.77 -7.96 -14.02
N GLU A 21 6.96 -7.60 -14.50
CA GLU A 21 8.21 -8.29 -14.22
C GLU A 21 8.60 -8.10 -12.75
N GLU A 22 8.52 -9.17 -11.97
CA GLU A 22 8.88 -9.16 -10.56
C GLU A 22 10.38 -9.46 -10.40
N PRO A 23 11.15 -8.59 -9.69
CA PRO A 23 12.56 -8.86 -9.39
C PRO A 23 12.76 -10.21 -8.69
N PRO A 24 13.86 -10.94 -8.95
CA PRO A 24 14.10 -12.27 -8.38
C PRO A 24 14.05 -12.31 -6.85
N GLU A 25 14.50 -11.24 -6.19
CA GLU A 25 14.48 -11.09 -4.73
C GLU A 25 13.04 -11.03 -4.20
N LEU A 26 12.15 -10.32 -4.91
CA LEU A 26 10.73 -10.23 -4.56
C LEU A 26 9.99 -11.53 -4.86
N ALA A 27 10.31 -12.20 -5.96
CA ALA A 27 9.79 -13.54 -6.23
C ALA A 27 10.20 -14.54 -5.13
N ALA A 28 11.43 -14.43 -4.60
CA ALA A 28 11.88 -15.23 -3.46
C ALA A 28 11.15 -14.85 -2.16
N ALA A 29 10.89 -13.56 -1.93
CA ALA A 29 10.12 -13.09 -0.78
C ALA A 29 8.66 -13.57 -0.84
N ARG A 30 8.05 -13.58 -2.02
CA ARG A 30 6.69 -14.11 -2.25
C ARG A 30 6.60 -15.60 -1.92
N ARG A 31 7.59 -16.41 -2.32
CA ARG A 31 7.65 -17.82 -1.92
C ARG A 31 7.75 -18.00 -0.41
N ARG A 32 8.61 -17.20 0.25
CA ARG A 32 8.68 -17.20 1.73
C ARG A 32 7.37 -16.83 2.38
N ALA A 33 6.64 -15.87 1.82
CA ALA A 33 5.32 -15.50 2.33
C ALA A 33 4.34 -16.68 2.27
N GLN A 34 4.35 -17.46 1.18
CA GLN A 34 3.53 -18.66 1.07
C GLN A 34 3.89 -19.70 2.15
N ASP A 35 5.20 -19.92 2.38
CA ASP A 35 5.69 -20.84 3.42
C ASP A 35 5.30 -20.39 4.83
N MET A 36 5.21 -19.07 5.07
CA MET A 36 4.85 -18.45 6.35
C MET A 36 3.34 -18.19 6.49
N GLY A 37 2.53 -18.46 5.46
CA GLY A 37 1.09 -18.16 5.45
C GLY A 37 0.78 -16.65 5.46
N ALA A 38 1.72 -15.82 5.04
CA ALA A 38 1.56 -14.37 4.99
C ALA A 38 0.95 -13.93 3.64
N PRO A 39 -0.07 -13.06 3.65
CA PRO A 39 -0.63 -12.54 2.42
C PRO A 39 0.33 -11.56 1.73
N VAL A 40 0.30 -11.54 0.40
CA VAL A 40 1.10 -10.62 -0.44
C VAL A 40 0.23 -10.10 -1.58
N PRO A 41 0.49 -8.88 -2.08
CA PRO A 41 -0.24 -8.36 -3.23
C PRO A 41 0.14 -9.12 -4.51
N SER A 42 -0.74 -9.08 -5.53
CA SER A 42 -0.40 -9.52 -6.88
C SER A 42 0.78 -8.70 -7.45
N LYS A 43 1.43 -9.21 -8.49
CA LYS A 43 2.51 -8.48 -9.17
C LYS A 43 2.01 -7.17 -9.78
N ALA A 44 0.79 -7.17 -10.30
CA ALA A 44 0.13 -5.99 -10.86
C ALA A 44 -0.04 -4.87 -9.82
N VAL A 45 -0.45 -5.21 -8.60
CA VAL A 45 -0.54 -4.24 -7.49
C VAL A 45 0.85 -3.74 -7.09
N GLY A 46 1.84 -4.61 -7.02
CA GLY A 46 3.23 -4.21 -6.77
C GLY A 46 3.75 -3.23 -7.82
N ALA A 47 3.53 -3.52 -9.10
CA ALA A 47 3.91 -2.63 -10.21
C ALA A 47 3.18 -1.29 -10.17
N LEU A 48 1.90 -1.27 -9.77
CA LEU A 48 1.16 -0.02 -9.53
C LEU A 48 1.83 0.82 -8.46
N LEU A 49 2.16 0.22 -7.29
CA LEU A 49 2.83 0.94 -6.19
C LEU A 49 4.17 1.51 -6.64
N ARG A 50 5.00 0.72 -7.33
CA ARG A 50 6.25 1.18 -7.93
C ARG A 50 6.04 2.40 -8.82
N SER A 51 5.07 2.33 -9.72
CA SER A 51 4.77 3.40 -10.67
C SER A 51 4.23 4.64 -9.97
N LEU A 52 3.38 4.48 -8.96
CA LEU A 52 2.82 5.58 -8.18
C LEU A 52 3.91 6.36 -7.47
N VAL A 53 4.76 5.68 -6.67
CA VAL A 53 5.81 6.37 -5.90
C VAL A 53 6.85 7.05 -6.80
N ALA A 54 7.11 6.50 -8.00
CA ALA A 54 7.95 7.12 -9.00
C ALA A 54 7.28 8.36 -9.63
N ALA A 55 5.99 8.27 -9.98
CA ALA A 55 5.24 9.35 -10.61
C ALA A 55 5.10 10.57 -9.71
N VAL A 56 4.79 10.35 -8.41
CA VAL A 56 4.68 11.43 -7.42
C VAL A 56 6.05 11.86 -6.87
N ARG A 57 7.14 11.18 -7.28
CA ARG A 57 8.51 11.41 -6.77
C ARG A 57 8.58 11.35 -5.25
N ALA A 58 7.94 10.36 -4.66
CA ALA A 58 7.84 10.23 -3.23
C ALA A 58 9.22 10.23 -2.54
N HIS A 59 9.38 11.01 -1.47
CA HIS A 59 10.57 11.03 -0.63
C HIS A 59 10.38 10.24 0.66
N GLY A 60 9.17 10.20 1.18
CA GLY A 60 8.81 9.45 2.38
C GLY A 60 7.57 8.58 2.16
N VAL A 61 7.69 7.29 2.44
CA VAL A 61 6.56 6.34 2.37
C VAL A 61 6.42 5.61 3.69
N VAL A 62 5.18 5.46 4.16
CA VAL A 62 4.83 4.56 5.27
C VAL A 62 4.07 3.37 4.71
N GLU A 63 4.46 2.17 5.11
CA GLU A 63 3.77 0.91 4.84
C GLU A 63 3.32 0.28 6.15
N VAL A 64 2.05 -0.10 6.23
CA VAL A 64 1.48 -0.91 7.31
C VAL A 64 1.17 -2.30 6.77
N GLY A 65 1.76 -3.31 7.40
CA GLY A 65 1.73 -4.69 6.91
C GLY A 65 2.93 -5.02 6.03
N SER A 66 4.12 -5.12 6.65
CA SER A 66 5.37 -5.41 5.93
C SER A 66 5.39 -6.79 5.29
N GLY A 67 4.74 -7.77 5.91
CA GLY A 67 4.82 -9.16 5.50
C GLY A 67 6.28 -9.60 5.34
N THR A 68 6.60 -10.30 4.28
CA THR A 68 7.96 -10.72 3.92
C THR A 68 8.74 -9.68 3.10
N GLY A 69 8.22 -8.45 2.98
CA GLY A 69 8.84 -7.34 2.26
C GLY A 69 8.54 -7.26 0.77
N VAL A 70 7.51 -7.99 0.28
CA VAL A 70 7.13 -7.93 -1.15
C VAL A 70 6.62 -6.55 -1.51
N THR A 71 5.63 -6.02 -0.77
CA THR A 71 5.05 -4.69 -1.02
C THR A 71 6.11 -3.60 -0.88
N GLY A 72 6.85 -3.61 0.25
CA GLY A 72 7.92 -2.65 0.51
C GLY A 72 9.04 -2.69 -0.53
N GLY A 73 9.34 -3.88 -1.07
CA GLY A 73 10.33 -4.03 -2.13
C GLY A 73 9.90 -3.38 -3.45
N TRP A 74 8.65 -3.52 -3.86
CA TRP A 74 8.11 -2.83 -5.02
C TRP A 74 8.13 -1.30 -4.84
N ILE A 75 7.80 -0.82 -3.62
CA ILE A 75 7.87 0.60 -3.27
C ILE A 75 9.33 1.10 -3.40
N LEU A 76 10.29 0.39 -2.81
CA LEU A 76 11.72 0.75 -2.83
C LEU A 76 12.32 0.76 -4.24
N ASP A 77 11.84 -0.12 -5.12
CA ASP A 77 12.25 -0.16 -6.54
C ASP A 77 11.77 1.08 -7.31
N GLY A 78 10.62 1.64 -6.95
CA GLY A 78 10.07 2.85 -7.56
C GLY A 78 10.55 4.16 -6.94
N LEU A 79 11.04 4.14 -5.70
CA LEU A 79 11.46 5.34 -4.99
C LEU A 79 12.73 5.95 -5.58
N PRO A 80 12.84 7.29 -5.65
CA PRO A 80 14.09 7.97 -5.94
C PRO A 80 15.22 7.52 -5.00
N SER A 81 16.47 7.69 -5.39
CA SER A 81 17.64 7.24 -4.62
C SER A 81 17.71 7.81 -3.19
N ALA A 82 17.15 9.00 -2.96
CA ALA A 82 17.02 9.64 -1.65
C ALA A 82 15.72 9.29 -0.92
N GLY A 83 14.78 8.58 -1.58
CA GLY A 83 13.49 8.21 -1.00
C GLY A 83 13.63 7.14 0.08
N THR A 84 12.78 7.21 1.10
CA THR A 84 12.81 6.35 2.28
C THR A 84 11.49 5.64 2.49
N LEU A 85 11.55 4.40 3.01
CA LEU A 85 10.40 3.60 3.42
C LEU A 85 10.46 3.36 4.93
N THR A 86 9.37 3.68 5.63
CA THR A 86 9.11 3.18 6.98
C THR A 86 8.05 2.09 6.90
N THR A 87 8.37 0.87 7.32
CA THR A 87 7.43 -0.26 7.26
C THR A 87 7.19 -0.84 8.64
N VAL A 88 5.92 -1.11 8.96
CA VAL A 88 5.43 -1.49 10.29
C VAL A 88 4.67 -2.81 10.21
N ASP A 89 4.99 -3.73 11.10
CA ASP A 89 4.30 -5.02 11.21
C ASP A 89 4.37 -5.53 12.65
N PRO A 90 3.28 -6.02 13.25
CA PRO A 90 3.31 -6.58 14.60
C PRO A 90 4.07 -7.91 14.68
N ASP A 91 4.19 -8.66 13.58
CA ASP A 91 4.90 -9.94 13.55
C ASP A 91 6.41 -9.73 13.34
N SER A 92 7.18 -10.00 14.38
CA SER A 92 8.65 -9.86 14.35
C SER A 92 9.34 -10.84 13.40
N ALA A 93 8.72 -12.01 13.11
CA ALA A 93 9.26 -12.97 12.15
C ALA A 93 9.10 -12.44 10.73
N LEU A 94 7.92 -11.87 10.41
CA LEU A 94 7.68 -11.19 9.13
C LEU A 94 8.60 -9.97 8.95
N GLN A 95 8.78 -9.16 9.99
CA GLN A 95 9.73 -8.05 9.96
C GLN A 95 11.17 -8.48 9.68
N THR A 96 11.58 -9.62 10.24
CA THR A 96 12.92 -10.19 9.97
C THR A 96 13.02 -10.63 8.52
N ALA A 97 11.99 -11.29 7.99
CA ALA A 97 11.94 -11.70 6.59
C ALA A 97 11.93 -10.51 5.62
N ALA A 98 11.21 -9.42 5.95
CA ALA A 98 11.21 -8.19 5.17
C ALA A 98 12.60 -7.55 5.12
N ARG A 99 13.28 -7.46 6.27
CA ARG A 99 14.65 -6.91 6.35
C ARG A 99 15.64 -7.72 5.52
N ASP A 100 15.52 -9.05 5.54
CA ASP A 100 16.33 -9.94 4.69
C ASP A 100 16.06 -9.68 3.19
N THR A 101 14.79 -9.49 2.81
CA THR A 101 14.41 -9.15 1.43
C THR A 101 15.10 -7.86 0.98
N PHE A 102 14.99 -6.78 1.76
CA PHE A 102 15.57 -5.47 1.41
C PHE A 102 17.10 -5.53 1.34
N THR A 103 17.73 -6.31 2.22
CA THR A 103 19.17 -6.55 2.19
C THR A 103 19.59 -7.25 0.90
N ARG A 104 18.84 -8.28 0.47
CA ARG A 104 19.11 -9.01 -0.79
C ARG A 104 18.91 -8.14 -2.02
N MET A 105 17.97 -7.20 -1.97
CA MET A 105 17.78 -6.18 -3.02
C MET A 105 18.92 -5.14 -3.05
N GLY A 106 19.87 -5.18 -2.13
CA GLY A 106 20.95 -4.20 -2.03
C GLY A 106 20.50 -2.82 -1.53
N VAL A 107 19.33 -2.74 -0.87
CA VAL A 107 18.81 -1.47 -0.33
C VAL A 107 19.65 -1.03 0.86
N SER A 108 20.11 0.23 0.83
CA SER A 108 20.84 0.82 1.97
C SER A 108 19.96 0.89 3.23
N HIS A 109 20.53 0.60 4.38
CA HIS A 109 19.87 0.72 5.69
C HIS A 109 19.36 2.13 5.99
N THR A 110 19.91 3.16 5.34
CA THR A 110 19.45 4.53 5.47
C THR A 110 18.15 4.81 4.71
N ARG A 111 17.79 3.93 3.78
CA ARG A 111 16.58 4.06 2.96
C ARG A 111 15.37 3.30 3.50
N VAL A 112 15.57 2.41 4.44
CA VAL A 112 14.48 1.58 4.97
C VAL A 112 14.54 1.48 6.48
N ARG A 113 13.42 1.76 7.13
CA ARG A 113 13.22 1.62 8.56
C ARG A 113 12.14 0.57 8.80
N THR A 114 12.54 -0.59 9.32
CA THR A 114 11.63 -1.68 9.68
C THR A 114 11.32 -1.62 11.17
N ILE A 115 10.03 -1.52 11.54
CA ILE A 115 9.59 -1.37 12.93
C ILE A 115 8.65 -2.52 13.28
N ALA A 116 9.07 -3.37 14.22
CA ALA A 116 8.21 -4.38 14.79
C ALA A 116 7.33 -3.75 15.87
N GLY A 117 6.02 -3.84 15.72
CA GLY A 117 5.04 -3.29 16.64
C GLY A 117 3.66 -3.11 16.00
N SER A 118 2.64 -2.94 16.84
CA SER A 118 1.30 -2.68 16.31
C SER A 118 1.22 -1.28 15.68
N PRO A 119 0.42 -1.10 14.61
CA PRO A 119 0.18 0.22 14.03
C PRO A 119 -0.26 1.26 15.07
N ARG A 120 -1.15 0.86 15.98
CA ARG A 120 -1.65 1.70 17.09
C ARG A 120 -0.55 2.28 17.98
N GLU A 121 0.55 1.54 18.17
CA GLU A 121 1.67 1.99 19.00
C GLU A 121 2.74 2.74 18.23
N VAL A 122 2.90 2.41 16.95
CA VAL A 122 4.00 2.91 16.13
C VAL A 122 3.63 4.18 15.39
N LEU A 123 2.48 4.21 14.71
CA LEU A 123 2.10 5.33 13.86
C LEU A 123 2.04 6.66 14.60
N PRO A 124 1.49 6.77 15.83
CA PRO A 124 1.45 8.04 16.57
C PRO A 124 2.83 8.64 16.90
N ARG A 125 3.92 7.88 16.73
CA ARG A 125 5.31 8.34 16.96
C ARG A 125 5.98 8.84 15.69
N LEU A 126 5.32 8.71 14.55
CA LEU A 126 5.80 9.20 13.26
C LEU A 126 5.43 10.67 13.09
N THR A 127 6.21 11.39 12.30
CA THR A 127 6.08 12.83 12.10
C THR A 127 4.85 13.16 11.26
N ASP A 128 4.10 14.17 11.68
CA ASP A 128 2.94 14.72 10.97
C ASP A 128 3.35 15.31 9.61
N ALA A 129 2.49 15.17 8.61
CA ALA A 129 2.62 15.78 7.28
C ALA A 129 4.02 15.58 6.63
N ALA A 130 4.65 14.43 6.89
CA ALA A 130 6.02 14.15 6.46
C ALA A 130 6.14 13.07 5.39
N TYR A 131 5.02 12.50 4.94
CA TYR A 131 5.02 11.38 4.01
C TYR A 131 4.19 11.69 2.78
N ASP A 132 4.68 11.26 1.62
CA ASP A 132 4.02 11.47 0.34
C ASP A 132 3.02 10.35 0.02
N VAL A 133 3.29 9.13 0.54
CA VAL A 133 2.43 7.97 0.34
C VAL A 133 2.33 7.16 1.65
N VAL A 134 1.10 6.78 1.99
CA VAL A 134 0.81 5.77 3.03
C VAL A 134 0.16 4.57 2.36
N VAL A 135 0.66 3.37 2.65
CA VAL A 135 0.15 2.10 2.12
C VAL A 135 -0.37 1.25 3.27
N ILE A 136 -1.64 0.87 3.23
CA ILE A 136 -2.22 -0.15 4.11
C ILE A 136 -2.26 -1.44 3.31
N GLY A 137 -1.30 -2.31 3.62
CA GLY A 137 -1.00 -3.52 2.87
C GLY A 137 -1.83 -4.74 3.28
N PRO A 138 -1.60 -5.89 2.60
CA PRO A 138 -2.22 -7.16 2.96
C PRO A 138 -1.86 -7.59 4.38
N GLY A 139 -2.78 -8.30 5.04
CA GLY A 139 -2.58 -8.82 6.40
C GLY A 139 -2.74 -7.79 7.53
N THR A 140 -2.96 -6.53 7.20
CA THR A 140 -3.26 -5.49 8.20
C THR A 140 -4.69 -5.66 8.71
N ASP A 141 -4.86 -5.69 10.03
CA ASP A 141 -6.19 -5.61 10.63
C ASP A 141 -6.79 -4.23 10.36
N THR A 142 -8.01 -4.24 9.82
CA THR A 142 -8.73 -3.02 9.41
C THR A 142 -10.17 -3.02 9.89
N GLU A 143 -10.52 -3.91 10.81
CA GLU A 143 -11.89 -4.01 11.33
C GLU A 143 -12.17 -2.96 12.40
N GLY A 144 -13.37 -2.38 12.34
CA GLY A 144 -13.90 -1.50 13.36
C GLY A 144 -12.96 -0.33 13.71
N GLU A 145 -12.57 -0.24 14.99
CA GLU A 145 -11.72 0.85 15.50
C GLU A 145 -10.32 0.88 14.89
N GLU A 146 -9.75 -0.27 14.50
CA GLU A 146 -8.42 -0.31 13.88
C GLU A 146 -8.45 0.35 12.49
N GLY A 147 -9.48 0.09 11.69
CA GLY A 147 -9.65 0.76 10.40
C GLY A 147 -9.75 2.27 10.51
N HIS A 148 -10.54 2.77 11.47
CA HIS A 148 -10.67 4.21 11.72
C HIS A 148 -9.35 4.82 12.21
N LEU A 149 -8.63 4.13 13.09
CA LEU A 149 -7.30 4.57 13.53
C LEU A 149 -6.34 4.69 12.36
N LEU A 150 -6.31 3.70 11.47
CA LEU A 150 -5.43 3.71 10.30
C LEU A 150 -5.75 4.87 9.34
N LEU A 151 -7.03 5.19 9.13
CA LEU A 151 -7.43 6.34 8.32
C LEU A 151 -7.00 7.67 8.95
N ASN A 152 -7.25 7.84 10.25
CA ASN A 152 -6.86 9.04 10.99
C ASN A 152 -5.34 9.23 10.99
N GLU A 153 -4.58 8.15 11.19
CA GLU A 153 -3.12 8.22 11.13
C GLU A 153 -2.62 8.48 9.71
N ALA A 154 -3.21 7.86 8.68
CA ALA A 154 -2.85 8.15 7.30
C ALA A 154 -3.08 9.63 6.95
N HIS A 155 -4.23 10.19 7.36
CA HIS A 155 -4.54 11.61 7.18
C HIS A 155 -3.50 12.51 7.86
N ARG A 156 -3.15 12.23 9.11
CA ARG A 156 -2.16 13.01 9.88
C ARG A 156 -0.75 12.92 9.29
N LEU A 157 -0.35 11.73 8.82
CA LEU A 157 1.01 11.46 8.33
C LEU A 157 1.26 12.02 6.93
N LEU A 158 0.22 12.06 6.10
CA LEU A 158 0.35 12.54 4.72
C LEU A 158 0.59 14.03 4.66
N SER A 159 1.54 14.43 3.82
CA SER A 159 1.70 15.81 3.38
C SER A 159 0.49 16.24 2.53
N PRO A 160 0.20 17.54 2.41
CA PRO A 160 -0.82 18.03 1.49
C PRO A 160 -0.57 17.49 0.06
N GLY A 161 -1.60 16.93 -0.58
CA GLY A 161 -1.48 16.26 -1.88
C GLY A 161 -0.89 14.85 -1.84
N GLY A 162 -0.56 14.33 -0.67
CA GLY A 162 -0.10 12.96 -0.50
C GLY A 162 -1.19 11.92 -0.78
N SER A 163 -0.81 10.68 -0.93
CA SER A 163 -1.70 9.60 -1.36
C SER A 163 -1.78 8.45 -0.37
N LEU A 164 -3.00 8.02 -0.05
CA LEU A 164 -3.28 6.79 0.66
C LEU A 164 -3.60 5.66 -0.33
N VAL A 165 -2.97 4.50 -0.15
CA VAL A 165 -3.27 3.28 -0.90
C VAL A 165 -3.73 2.19 0.06
N ILE A 166 -4.85 1.55 -0.23
CA ILE A 166 -5.37 0.41 0.54
C ILE A 166 -5.49 -0.80 -0.37
N THR A 167 -4.90 -1.94 0.00
CA THR A 167 -4.97 -3.20 -0.74
C THR A 167 -4.80 -4.40 0.20
N PRO A 168 -5.49 -5.53 -0.02
CA PRO A 168 -6.58 -5.78 -0.96
C PRO A 168 -7.89 -5.12 -0.53
N VAL A 169 -8.74 -4.77 -1.48
CA VAL A 169 -10.08 -4.21 -1.20
C VAL A 169 -11.15 -5.28 -1.28
N PHE A 170 -10.98 -6.24 -2.19
CA PHE A 170 -11.91 -7.34 -2.38
C PHE A 170 -11.41 -8.62 -1.71
N GLY A 171 -12.32 -9.36 -1.09
CA GLY A 171 -12.08 -10.71 -0.63
C GLY A 171 -12.00 -11.71 -1.78
N SER A 172 -11.66 -12.96 -1.45
CA SER A 172 -11.59 -14.06 -2.44
C SER A 172 -12.93 -14.38 -3.12
N ASP A 173 -14.03 -13.94 -2.53
CA ASP A 173 -15.40 -14.03 -3.06
C ASP A 173 -15.77 -12.86 -4.00
N GLY A 174 -14.86 -11.92 -4.22
CA GLY A 174 -15.06 -10.73 -5.05
C GLY A 174 -15.93 -9.64 -4.39
N LEU A 175 -16.33 -9.81 -3.14
CA LEU A 175 -17.04 -8.81 -2.36
C LEU A 175 -16.06 -7.90 -1.62
N LEU A 176 -16.55 -6.70 -1.24
CA LEU A 176 -15.78 -5.83 -0.36
C LEU A 176 -15.44 -6.57 0.93
N SER A 177 -14.14 -6.59 1.26
CA SER A 177 -13.59 -7.23 2.45
C SER A 177 -13.99 -6.47 3.73
N SER A 178 -13.39 -6.84 4.86
CA SER A 178 -13.45 -6.10 6.13
C SER A 178 -13.10 -4.60 6.02
N ARG A 179 -12.58 -4.17 4.87
CA ARG A 179 -12.24 -2.76 4.56
C ARG A 179 -13.40 -1.92 4.04
N HIS A 180 -14.61 -2.51 3.98
CA HIS A 180 -15.80 -1.80 3.47
C HIS A 180 -16.02 -0.44 4.14
N ASP A 181 -15.95 -0.39 5.46
CA ASP A 181 -16.21 0.83 6.23
C ASP A 181 -15.15 1.91 5.94
N MET A 182 -13.87 1.52 5.81
CA MET A 182 -12.80 2.43 5.41
C MET A 182 -13.04 3.03 4.02
N VAL A 183 -13.44 2.19 3.07
CA VAL A 183 -13.72 2.61 1.68
C VAL A 183 -14.90 3.56 1.62
N GLN A 184 -15.97 3.29 2.40
CA GLN A 184 -17.12 4.19 2.49
C GLN A 184 -16.74 5.52 3.13
N HIS A 185 -15.94 5.51 4.19
CA HIS A 185 -15.46 6.73 4.83
C HIS A 185 -14.70 7.62 3.83
N LEU A 186 -13.75 7.04 3.08
CA LEU A 186 -12.97 7.79 2.08
C LEU A 186 -13.82 8.36 0.94
N ARG A 187 -14.95 7.71 0.60
CA ARG A 187 -15.89 8.22 -0.40
C ARG A 187 -16.67 9.42 0.10
N ASP A 188 -17.08 9.37 1.37
CA ASP A 188 -18.01 10.32 1.96
C ASP A 188 -17.29 11.54 2.58
N ASP A 189 -15.98 11.46 2.80
CA ASP A 189 -15.14 12.54 3.34
C ASP A 189 -14.61 13.45 2.21
N PRO A 190 -14.99 14.75 2.21
CA PRO A 190 -14.58 15.69 1.17
C PRO A 190 -13.07 16.00 1.14
N GLU A 191 -12.32 15.66 2.19
CA GLU A 191 -10.86 15.83 2.21
C GLU A 191 -10.12 14.83 1.33
N TRP A 192 -10.81 13.79 0.86
CA TRP A 192 -10.23 12.78 -0.01
C TRP A 192 -10.76 12.85 -1.45
N ALA A 193 -9.87 12.67 -2.40
CA ALA A 193 -10.23 12.34 -3.79
C ALA A 193 -9.93 10.86 -4.01
N ALA A 194 -10.94 10.01 -3.77
CA ALA A 194 -10.77 8.56 -3.75
C ALA A 194 -11.32 7.87 -5.00
N THR A 195 -10.68 6.78 -5.40
CA THR A 195 -11.16 5.86 -6.44
C THR A 195 -10.85 4.41 -6.06
N ILE A 196 -11.67 3.48 -6.59
CA ILE A 196 -11.40 2.04 -6.50
C ILE A 196 -10.98 1.55 -7.88
N MET A 197 -9.88 0.81 -7.93
CA MET A 197 -9.35 0.19 -9.15
C MET A 197 -9.43 -1.33 -9.05
N THR A 198 -9.82 -1.98 -10.14
CA THR A 198 -9.93 -3.45 -10.25
C THR A 198 -8.59 -4.07 -10.70
N ILE A 199 -7.51 -3.74 -10.01
CA ILE A 199 -6.17 -4.30 -10.24
C ILE A 199 -5.91 -5.33 -9.16
N GLY A 200 -5.56 -6.55 -9.56
CA GLY A 200 -5.35 -7.66 -8.62
C GLY A 200 -6.57 -7.84 -7.71
N GLU A 201 -6.33 -7.85 -6.42
CA GLU A 201 -7.34 -8.01 -5.37
C GLU A 201 -8.07 -6.68 -5.03
N GLY A 202 -7.99 -5.71 -5.92
CA GLY A 202 -8.56 -4.39 -5.75
C GLY A 202 -7.69 -3.44 -4.93
N VAL A 203 -7.68 -2.18 -5.39
CA VAL A 203 -6.89 -1.10 -4.79
C VAL A 203 -7.77 0.13 -4.63
N VAL A 204 -7.79 0.73 -3.43
CA VAL A 204 -8.21 2.13 -3.27
C VAL A 204 -6.98 3.01 -3.40
N LEU A 205 -7.10 4.05 -4.20
CA LEU A 205 -6.20 5.18 -4.23
C LEU A 205 -6.98 6.42 -3.81
N ALA A 206 -6.54 7.10 -2.75
CA ALA A 206 -7.14 8.32 -2.24
C ALA A 206 -6.07 9.40 -2.10
N ALA A 207 -6.23 10.52 -2.80
CA ALA A 207 -5.36 11.67 -2.64
C ALA A 207 -5.92 12.60 -1.55
N HIS A 208 -5.07 12.99 -0.60
CA HIS A 208 -5.39 14.02 0.39
C HIS A 208 -5.45 15.38 -0.30
N ARG A 209 -6.63 16.01 -0.29
CA ARG A 209 -6.83 17.28 -0.99
C ARG A 209 -6.05 18.39 -0.29
N ASP A 210 -5.31 19.16 -1.06
CA ASP A 210 -4.75 20.41 -0.61
C ASP A 210 -5.81 21.52 -0.77
N HIS A 211 -6.46 21.90 0.33
CA HIS A 211 -7.48 22.96 0.34
C HIS A 211 -6.88 24.36 0.17
N ALA A 212 -5.56 24.51 0.02
CA ALA A 212 -4.93 25.79 -0.24
C ALA A 212 -5.21 26.36 -1.65
N GLN A 213 -5.80 25.59 -2.55
CA GLN A 213 -6.25 26.07 -3.86
C GLN A 213 -7.76 25.87 -4.03
N PRO A 214 -8.59 26.92 -3.93
CA PRO A 214 -9.96 26.85 -4.39
C PRO A 214 -9.95 26.52 -5.88
N LEU A 215 -10.84 25.59 -6.30
CA LEU A 215 -11.03 25.27 -7.71
C LEU A 215 -11.33 26.57 -8.46
N PRO A 216 -10.72 26.83 -9.62
CA PRO A 216 -11.12 27.96 -10.45
C PRO A 216 -12.58 27.79 -10.84
N ASP A 217 -13.40 28.88 -10.67
CA ASP A 217 -14.79 28.97 -11.08
C ASP A 217 -14.99 28.67 -12.57
#